data_c10222e9c28cfd68c920d14db1211d9e
#
_entry.id   c10222e9c28cfd68c920d14db1211d9e
#
_cell.length_a   1.000
_cell.length_b   1.000
_cell.length_c   1.000
_cell.angle_alpha   90.00
_cell.angle_beta   90.00
_cell.angle_gamma   90.00
#
_symmetry.space_group_name_H-M   'P 1'
#
loop_
_entity.id
_entity.type
_entity.pdbx_description
1 polymer ?
#
loop_
_entity_poly.entity_id
_entity_poly.type
_entity_poly.pdbx_seq_one_letter_code
_entity_poly.pdbx_strand_id
1 'polypeptide(L)'
;DAEVIALAVQFFTEVGLKDLAVSINSVGCPTCRAEYNARLKEYLDKKSDVLCETCLERKDKNPMRVIDCKNPTCKENLNDIPFMVDHICDDCKDHFEKLQTYLKEMDINFVVDKTIVRGLDYYKKTAFEIISNDIGSQSTVCGGGRYDGLVEQLGGPKGVSGIGFALGAERLLLT
;
A
#
# COMPACT_ATOMS: atom_id res chain seq x y z
N ASP A 1 9.76 10.71 -0.45
CA ASP A 1 9.15 9.45 0.00
C ASP A 1 10.22 8.58 0.67
N ALA A 2 11.38 8.38 0.05
CA ALA A 2 12.46 7.58 0.61
C ALA A 2 12.93 8.07 2.00
N GLU A 3 13.12 9.38 2.17
CA GLU A 3 13.49 9.98 3.47
C GLU A 3 12.49 9.67 4.59
N VAL A 4 11.18 9.69 4.29
CA VAL A 4 10.14 9.39 5.28
C VAL A 4 10.14 7.91 5.66
N ILE A 5 10.40 7.03 4.69
CA ILE A 5 10.58 5.59 4.95
C ILE A 5 11.85 5.36 5.78
N ALA A 6 12.96 6.02 5.42
CA ALA A 6 14.22 5.96 6.17
C ALA A 6 14.05 6.43 7.61
N LEU A 7 13.36 7.56 7.81
CA LEU A 7 13.04 8.09 9.14
C LEU A 7 12.25 7.07 9.97
N ALA A 8 11.25 6.43 9.37
CA ALA A 8 10.46 5.42 10.07
C ALA A 8 11.30 4.19 10.45
N VAL A 9 12.15 3.70 9.54
CA VAL A 9 13.07 2.57 9.81
C VAL A 9 14.04 2.92 10.93
N GLN A 10 14.66 4.11 10.86
CA GLN A 10 15.59 4.56 11.88
C GLN A 10 14.90 4.68 13.24
N PHE A 11 13.71 5.29 13.30
CA PHE A 11 12.93 5.41 14.52
C PHE A 11 12.69 4.04 15.18
N PHE A 12 12.21 3.05 14.42
CA PHE A 12 11.96 1.72 14.97
C PHE A 12 13.24 1.01 15.41
N THR A 13 14.34 1.21 14.70
CA THR A 13 15.64 0.66 15.10
C THR A 13 16.15 1.29 16.42
N GLU A 14 15.99 2.59 16.59
CA GLU A 14 16.42 3.31 17.81
C GLU A 14 15.56 2.94 19.03
N VAL A 15 14.27 2.63 18.84
CA VAL A 15 13.43 2.11 19.95
C VAL A 15 13.61 0.62 20.21
N GLY A 16 14.54 -0.05 19.49
CA GLY A 16 15.00 -1.40 19.80
C GLY A 16 14.40 -2.52 18.97
N LEU A 17 13.55 -2.23 17.98
CA LEU A 17 13.04 -3.28 17.09
C LEU A 17 14.14 -3.83 16.20
N LYS A 18 14.13 -5.15 16.03
CA LYS A 18 15.04 -5.89 15.15
C LYS A 18 14.25 -6.52 14.00
N ASP A 19 14.96 -7.02 13.00
CA ASP A 19 14.37 -7.75 11.87
C ASP A 19 13.20 -7.02 11.21
N LEU A 20 13.39 -5.71 10.94
CA LEU A 20 12.41 -4.90 10.23
C LEU A 20 12.40 -5.24 8.74
N ALA A 21 11.23 -5.53 8.20
CA ALA A 21 11.01 -5.68 6.78
C ALA A 21 10.23 -4.47 6.24
N VAL A 22 10.75 -3.83 5.21
CA VAL A 22 10.09 -2.73 4.51
C VAL A 22 9.42 -3.28 3.26
N SER A 23 8.11 -3.11 3.17
CA SER A 23 7.33 -3.45 1.98
C SER A 23 6.82 -2.20 1.32
N ILE A 24 7.00 -2.06 0.01
CA ILE A 24 6.56 -0.91 -0.77
C ILE A 24 5.68 -1.32 -1.93
N ASN A 25 4.76 -0.45 -2.33
CA ASN A 25 3.94 -0.62 -3.52
C ASN A 25 3.61 0.73 -4.16
N SER A 26 3.15 0.71 -5.40
CA SER A 26 2.53 1.86 -6.06
C SER A 26 1.01 1.65 -6.15
N VAL A 27 0.25 2.57 -5.55
CA VAL A 27 -1.21 2.61 -5.67
C VAL A 27 -1.68 3.54 -6.80
N GLY A 28 -0.76 3.96 -7.66
CA GLY A 28 -1.01 4.78 -8.84
C GLY A 28 -1.55 6.18 -8.55
N CYS A 29 -1.80 6.93 -9.60
CA CYS A 29 -2.51 8.21 -9.55
C CYS A 29 -4.01 8.01 -9.85
N PRO A 30 -4.85 9.04 -9.73
CA PRO A 30 -6.28 8.94 -10.02
C PRO A 30 -6.57 8.41 -11.44
N THR A 31 -5.80 8.83 -12.44
CA THR A 31 -5.94 8.36 -13.84
C THR A 31 -5.67 6.87 -13.96
N CYS A 32 -4.53 6.39 -13.46
CA CYS A 32 -4.20 4.96 -13.46
C CYS A 32 -5.27 4.14 -12.75
N ARG A 33 -5.75 4.64 -11.59
CA ARG A 33 -6.75 3.91 -10.80
C ARG A 33 -8.11 3.81 -11.48
N ALA A 34 -8.51 4.82 -12.25
CA ALA A 34 -9.77 4.76 -12.98
C ALA A 34 -9.76 3.61 -14.00
N GLU A 35 -8.71 3.52 -14.81
CA GLU A 35 -8.53 2.45 -15.80
C GLU A 35 -8.36 1.08 -15.14
N TYR A 36 -7.53 1.01 -14.11
CA TYR A 36 -7.27 -0.21 -13.39
C TYR A 36 -8.53 -0.75 -12.68
N ASN A 37 -9.29 0.11 -12.01
CA ASN A 37 -10.51 -0.29 -11.33
C ASN A 37 -11.56 -0.85 -12.29
N ALA A 38 -11.65 -0.31 -13.51
CA ALA A 38 -12.53 -0.88 -14.54
C ALA A 38 -12.11 -2.30 -14.92
N ARG A 39 -10.81 -2.54 -15.16
CA ARG A 39 -10.26 -3.87 -15.45
C ARG A 39 -10.42 -4.84 -14.28
N LEU A 40 -10.12 -4.37 -13.06
CA LEU A 40 -10.26 -5.19 -11.86
C LEU A 40 -11.70 -5.57 -11.61
N LYS A 41 -12.64 -4.65 -11.81
CA LYS A 41 -14.08 -4.94 -11.67
C LYS A 41 -14.52 -5.99 -12.67
N GLU A 42 -14.14 -5.87 -13.94
CA GLU A 42 -14.45 -6.89 -14.97
C GLU A 42 -13.90 -8.27 -14.60
N TYR A 43 -12.67 -8.32 -14.07
CA TYR A 43 -12.07 -9.55 -13.57
C TYR A 43 -12.86 -10.14 -12.40
N LEU A 44 -13.21 -9.32 -11.40
CA LEU A 44 -13.96 -9.76 -10.21
C LEU A 44 -15.40 -10.18 -10.52
N ASP A 45 -16.04 -9.57 -11.52
CA ASP A 45 -17.37 -9.95 -11.97
C ASP A 45 -17.39 -11.38 -12.52
N LYS A 46 -16.32 -11.77 -13.25
CA LYS A 46 -16.14 -13.15 -13.76
C LYS A 46 -15.84 -14.17 -12.65
N LYS A 47 -15.41 -13.73 -11.47
CA LYS A 47 -15.05 -14.55 -10.32
C LYS A 47 -16.05 -14.44 -9.16
N SER A 48 -17.24 -13.85 -9.39
CA SER A 48 -18.21 -13.55 -8.32
C SER A 48 -18.62 -14.77 -7.50
N ASP A 49 -18.67 -15.95 -8.11
CA ASP A 49 -19.09 -17.20 -7.46
C ASP A 49 -18.12 -17.70 -6.38
N VAL A 50 -16.88 -17.23 -6.41
CA VAL A 50 -15.81 -17.65 -5.46
C VAL A 50 -15.44 -16.56 -4.48
N LEU A 51 -16.08 -15.39 -4.55
CA LEU A 51 -15.85 -14.29 -3.62
C LEU A 51 -16.64 -14.49 -2.32
N CYS A 52 -16.01 -14.16 -1.18
CA CYS A 52 -16.74 -14.06 0.08
C CYS A 52 -17.69 -12.84 0.07
N GLU A 53 -18.69 -12.84 0.95
CA GLU A 53 -19.70 -11.79 1.06
C GLU A 53 -19.10 -10.37 1.13
N THR A 54 -18.09 -10.19 1.97
CA THR A 54 -17.36 -8.92 2.10
C THR A 54 -16.70 -8.49 0.78
N CYS A 55 -16.18 -9.43 -0.01
CA CYS A 55 -15.54 -9.12 -1.29
C CYS A 55 -16.58 -8.83 -2.39
N LEU A 56 -17.75 -9.43 -2.32
CA LEU A 56 -18.87 -9.08 -3.20
C LEU A 56 -19.32 -7.62 -3.00
N GLU A 57 -19.37 -7.14 -1.76
CA GLU A 57 -19.64 -5.73 -1.49
C GLU A 57 -18.48 -4.81 -1.91
N ARG A 58 -17.23 -5.22 -1.66
CA ARG A 58 -16.03 -4.43 -1.97
C ARG A 58 -15.83 -4.23 -3.47
N LYS A 59 -16.16 -5.23 -4.30
CA LYS A 59 -15.94 -5.14 -5.76
C LYS A 59 -16.65 -3.95 -6.39
N ASP A 60 -17.78 -3.51 -5.83
CA ASP A 60 -18.56 -2.38 -6.34
C ASP A 60 -18.16 -1.04 -5.70
N LYS A 61 -17.77 -1.05 -4.42
CA LYS A 61 -17.42 0.18 -3.67
C LYS A 61 -15.95 0.55 -3.81
N ASN A 62 -15.05 -0.41 -3.62
CA ASN A 62 -13.60 -0.25 -3.69
C ASN A 62 -12.95 -1.59 -4.06
N PRO A 63 -12.87 -1.92 -5.36
CA PRO A 63 -12.40 -3.22 -5.82
C PRO A 63 -10.98 -3.55 -5.38
N MET A 64 -10.09 -2.55 -5.23
CA MET A 64 -8.72 -2.78 -4.75
C MET A 64 -8.68 -3.45 -3.37
N ARG A 65 -9.69 -3.22 -2.50
CA ARG A 65 -9.77 -3.86 -1.18
C ARG A 65 -10.01 -5.37 -1.22
N VAL A 66 -10.35 -5.92 -2.37
CA VAL A 66 -10.47 -7.37 -2.58
C VAL A 66 -9.10 -8.05 -2.55
N ILE A 67 -8.05 -7.35 -3.01
CA ILE A 67 -6.65 -7.83 -2.99
C ILE A 67 -6.18 -8.14 -1.56
N ASP A 68 -6.59 -7.33 -0.58
CA ASP A 68 -6.25 -7.52 0.84
C ASP A 68 -7.24 -8.47 1.58
N CYS A 69 -7.98 -9.29 0.88
CA CYS A 69 -8.90 -10.25 1.52
C CYS A 69 -8.12 -11.30 2.30
N LYS A 70 -8.54 -11.54 3.56
CA LYS A 70 -7.93 -12.56 4.42
C LYS A 70 -8.62 -13.93 4.33
N ASN A 71 -9.75 -14.00 3.61
CA ASN A 71 -10.47 -15.27 3.42
C ASN A 71 -9.67 -16.22 2.52
N PRO A 72 -9.38 -17.46 2.97
CA PRO A 72 -8.59 -18.43 2.20
C PRO A 72 -9.19 -18.72 0.83
N THR A 73 -10.51 -18.91 0.73
CA THR A 73 -11.22 -19.18 -0.52
C THR A 73 -10.99 -18.08 -1.56
N CYS A 74 -11.08 -16.79 -1.14
CA CYS A 74 -10.77 -15.69 -2.05
C CYS A 74 -9.31 -15.72 -2.49
N LYS A 75 -8.36 -15.95 -1.57
CA LYS A 75 -6.93 -15.99 -1.90
C LYS A 75 -6.59 -17.09 -2.90
N GLU A 76 -7.13 -18.28 -2.72
CA GLU A 76 -6.88 -19.44 -3.59
C GLU A 76 -7.44 -19.25 -5.01
N ASN A 77 -8.56 -18.54 -5.14
CA ASN A 77 -9.24 -18.35 -6.43
C ASN A 77 -8.86 -17.06 -7.17
N LEU A 78 -8.09 -16.17 -6.55
CA LEU A 78 -7.67 -14.89 -7.10
C LEU A 78 -6.16 -14.82 -7.39
N ASN A 79 -5.53 -15.96 -7.67
CA ASN A 79 -4.08 -16.04 -7.93
C ASN A 79 -3.62 -15.24 -9.17
N ASP A 80 -4.53 -15.04 -10.11
CA ASP A 80 -4.34 -14.34 -11.38
C ASP A 80 -4.91 -12.91 -11.36
N ILE A 81 -5.18 -12.36 -10.16
CA ILE A 81 -5.70 -11.00 -10.01
C ILE A 81 -4.70 -9.97 -10.57
N PRO A 82 -5.13 -9.03 -11.41
CA PRO A 82 -4.25 -7.96 -11.86
C PRO A 82 -3.85 -7.06 -10.69
N PHE A 83 -2.58 -6.70 -10.57
CA PHE A 83 -2.09 -5.79 -9.54
C PHE A 83 -1.93 -4.37 -10.07
N MET A 84 -2.22 -3.37 -9.22
CA MET A 84 -2.17 -1.95 -9.60
C MET A 84 -0.80 -1.54 -10.16
N VAL A 85 0.30 -2.00 -9.55
CA VAL A 85 1.66 -1.64 -9.93
C VAL A 85 2.03 -2.07 -11.36
N ASP A 86 1.35 -3.07 -11.90
CA ASP A 86 1.56 -3.55 -13.28
C ASP A 86 0.75 -2.74 -14.33
N HIS A 87 -0.08 -1.78 -13.87
CA HIS A 87 -0.99 -0.96 -14.69
C HIS A 87 -0.88 0.54 -14.44
N ILE A 88 0.26 0.99 -13.93
CA ILE A 88 0.52 2.41 -13.67
C ILE A 88 1.03 3.13 -14.93
N CYS A 89 0.74 4.43 -15.03
CA CYS A 89 1.25 5.28 -16.12
C CYS A 89 2.75 5.55 -15.97
N ASP A 90 3.37 6.06 -17.02
CA ASP A 90 4.82 6.30 -17.05
C ASP A 90 5.30 7.22 -15.92
N ASP A 91 4.53 8.29 -15.58
CA ASP A 91 4.86 9.17 -14.46
C ASP A 91 4.85 8.44 -13.11
N CYS A 92 3.90 7.54 -12.89
CA CYS A 92 3.86 6.71 -11.68
C CYS A 92 4.96 5.66 -11.65
N LYS A 93 5.30 5.12 -12.82
CA LYS A 93 6.38 4.15 -12.96
C LYS A 93 7.75 4.80 -12.68
N ASP A 94 8.03 5.93 -13.31
CA ASP A 94 9.26 6.71 -13.07
C ASP A 94 9.41 7.11 -11.59
N HIS A 95 8.32 7.57 -10.97
CA HIS A 95 8.30 7.87 -9.54
C HIS A 95 8.63 6.64 -8.69
N PHE A 96 8.06 5.47 -9.01
CA PHE A 96 8.25 4.25 -8.23
C PHE A 96 9.67 3.66 -8.43
N GLU A 97 10.23 3.77 -9.63
CA GLU A 97 11.61 3.37 -9.93
C GLU A 97 12.61 4.27 -9.18
N LYS A 98 12.38 5.59 -9.15
CA LYS A 98 13.19 6.54 -8.36
C LYS A 98 13.13 6.24 -6.86
N LEU A 99 11.93 5.94 -6.33
CA LEU A 99 11.80 5.54 -4.94
C LEU A 99 12.67 4.33 -4.61
N GLN A 100 12.62 3.29 -5.45
CA GLN A 100 13.42 2.08 -5.26
C GLN A 100 14.93 2.38 -5.33
N THR A 101 15.34 3.26 -6.25
CA THR A 101 16.73 3.68 -6.38
C THR A 101 17.21 4.39 -5.11
N TYR A 102 16.46 5.36 -4.62
CA TYR A 102 16.85 6.10 -3.40
C TYR A 102 16.87 5.21 -2.15
N LEU A 103 15.95 4.27 -2.00
CA LEU A 103 16.00 3.33 -0.88
C LEU A 103 17.25 2.45 -0.92
N LYS A 104 17.67 2.01 -2.11
CA LYS A 104 18.93 1.25 -2.30
C LYS A 104 20.16 2.10 -1.96
N GLU A 105 20.19 3.37 -2.40
CA GLU A 105 21.26 4.30 -2.08
C GLU A 105 21.37 4.64 -0.58
N MET A 106 20.26 4.49 0.15
CA MET A 106 20.19 4.64 1.61
C MET A 106 20.44 3.33 2.37
N ASP A 107 20.86 2.26 1.70
CA ASP A 107 21.06 0.91 2.27
C ASP A 107 19.81 0.34 2.98
N ILE A 108 18.60 0.74 2.52
CA ILE A 108 17.34 0.22 3.04
C ILE A 108 16.91 -0.98 2.21
N ASN A 109 16.90 -2.16 2.81
CA ASN A 109 16.35 -3.35 2.20
C ASN A 109 14.83 -3.27 2.15
N PHE A 110 14.24 -3.56 0.99
CA PHE A 110 12.80 -3.55 0.81
C PHE A 110 12.34 -4.67 -0.14
N VAL A 111 11.07 -4.99 -0.07
CA VAL A 111 10.40 -5.85 -1.04
C VAL A 111 9.27 -5.07 -1.71
N VAL A 112 9.02 -5.34 -2.99
CA VAL A 112 7.82 -4.84 -3.68
C VAL A 112 6.69 -5.83 -3.41
N ASP A 113 5.76 -5.42 -2.55
CA ASP A 113 4.57 -6.21 -2.23
C ASP A 113 3.36 -5.63 -2.95
N LYS A 114 3.00 -6.28 -4.07
CA LYS A 114 1.88 -5.87 -4.92
C LYS A 114 0.51 -5.94 -4.21
N THR A 115 0.42 -6.63 -3.08
CA THR A 115 -0.82 -6.80 -2.31
C THR A 115 -1.09 -5.65 -1.35
N ILE A 116 -0.11 -4.77 -1.10
CA ILE A 116 -0.33 -3.59 -0.27
C ILE A 116 -1.35 -2.66 -0.94
N VAL A 117 -2.54 -2.60 -0.35
CA VAL A 117 -3.56 -1.62 -0.64
C VAL A 117 -3.90 -0.89 0.66
N ARG A 118 -4.04 0.43 0.60
CA ARG A 118 -4.36 1.21 1.80
C ARG A 118 -5.87 1.30 2.00
N GLY A 119 -6.27 1.41 3.28
CA GLY A 119 -7.68 1.51 3.66
C GLY A 119 -8.35 2.85 3.32
N LEU A 120 -7.57 3.84 2.90
CA LEU A 120 -8.01 5.20 2.67
C LEU A 120 -7.69 5.62 1.22
N ASP A 121 -8.65 6.23 0.56
CA ASP A 121 -8.59 6.51 -0.89
C ASP A 121 -7.73 7.72 -1.24
N TYR A 122 -7.28 8.49 -0.25
CA TYR A 122 -6.44 9.67 -0.45
C TYR A 122 -4.99 9.34 -0.84
N TYR A 123 -4.52 8.11 -0.62
CA TYR A 123 -3.16 7.72 -1.01
C TYR A 123 -2.98 7.73 -2.52
N LYS A 124 -1.81 8.19 -2.97
CA LYS A 124 -1.37 8.26 -4.37
C LYS A 124 0.08 7.82 -4.50
N LYS A 125 0.43 7.20 -5.64
CA LYS A 125 1.79 6.76 -5.95
C LYS A 125 2.33 5.81 -4.89
N THR A 126 3.08 6.29 -3.90
CA THR A 126 3.76 5.48 -2.87
C THR A 126 2.81 5.00 -1.78
N ALA A 127 2.84 3.70 -1.50
CA ALA A 127 2.33 3.08 -0.29
C ALA A 127 3.42 2.20 0.31
N PHE A 128 3.53 2.15 1.64
CA PHE A 128 4.50 1.30 2.32
C PHE A 128 4.00 0.79 3.66
N GLU A 129 4.58 -0.31 4.10
CA GLU A 129 4.42 -0.89 5.42
C GLU A 129 5.77 -1.30 5.98
N ILE A 130 5.94 -1.14 7.30
CA ILE A 130 7.08 -1.68 8.04
C ILE A 130 6.55 -2.78 8.94
N ILE A 131 7.17 -3.94 8.83
CA ILE A 131 6.79 -5.17 9.48
C ILE A 131 7.91 -5.54 10.46
N SER A 132 7.57 -5.88 11.69
CA SER A 132 8.48 -6.49 12.64
C SER A 132 8.14 -7.97 12.78
N ASN A 133 9.13 -8.84 12.59
CA ASN A 133 8.95 -10.27 12.75
C ASN A 133 8.83 -10.70 14.23
N ASP A 134 9.09 -9.80 15.15
CA ASP A 134 9.04 -10.06 16.61
C ASP A 134 7.59 -10.13 17.16
N ILE A 135 6.57 -9.66 16.41
CA ILE A 135 5.18 -9.54 16.91
C ILE A 135 4.21 -10.63 16.42
N GLY A 136 4.68 -11.72 15.85
CA GLY A 136 3.81 -12.82 15.40
C GLY A 136 2.86 -12.44 14.25
N SER A 137 1.59 -12.88 14.28
CA SER A 137 0.67 -12.82 13.13
C SER A 137 0.18 -11.43 12.71
N GLN A 138 0.38 -10.39 13.52
CA GLN A 138 0.01 -8.99 13.21
C GLN A 138 1.25 -8.09 13.17
N SER A 139 2.19 -8.45 12.36
CA SER A 139 3.55 -7.92 12.31
C SER A 139 3.69 -6.50 11.73
N THR A 140 2.67 -5.91 11.10
CA THR A 140 2.74 -4.53 10.60
C THR A 140 2.72 -3.52 11.74
N VAL A 141 3.86 -2.88 12.00
CA VAL A 141 4.03 -1.86 13.07
C VAL A 141 3.76 -0.45 12.56
N CYS A 142 3.97 -0.21 11.27
CA CYS A 142 3.83 1.09 10.64
C CYS A 142 3.27 0.96 9.24
N GLY A 143 2.45 1.91 8.85
CA GLY A 143 1.97 2.02 7.48
C GLY A 143 1.81 3.47 7.05
N GLY A 144 2.20 3.76 5.82
CA GLY A 144 2.19 5.11 5.29
C GLY A 144 2.12 5.17 3.77
N GLY A 145 2.32 6.36 3.25
CA GLY A 145 2.33 6.61 1.82
C GLY A 145 2.16 8.09 1.49
N ARG A 146 2.17 8.38 0.19
CA ARG A 146 1.95 9.71 -0.37
C ARG A 146 0.45 10.01 -0.48
N TYR A 147 0.05 11.23 -0.13
CA TYR A 147 -1.35 11.67 -0.13
C TYR A 147 -1.53 13.08 -0.74
N ASP A 148 -0.88 13.30 -1.89
CA ASP A 148 -1.05 14.54 -2.67
C ASP A 148 -2.53 14.77 -2.99
N GLY A 149 -3.01 15.99 -2.73
CA GLY A 149 -4.40 16.38 -2.93
C GLY A 149 -5.29 16.22 -1.69
N LEU A 150 -4.82 15.61 -0.59
CA LEU A 150 -5.59 15.54 0.65
C LEU A 150 -5.88 16.94 1.23
N VAL A 151 -4.88 17.83 1.21
CA VAL A 151 -5.03 19.21 1.67
C VAL A 151 -6.12 19.95 0.89
N GLU A 152 -6.17 19.77 -0.43
CA GLU A 152 -7.22 20.33 -1.28
C GLU A 152 -8.60 19.75 -0.97
N GLN A 153 -8.70 18.44 -0.74
CA GLN A 153 -9.96 17.79 -0.36
C GLN A 153 -10.51 18.31 0.98
N LEU A 154 -9.62 18.74 1.88
CA LEU A 154 -9.98 19.34 3.16
C LEU A 154 -10.24 20.86 3.09
N GLY A 155 -10.28 21.44 1.88
CA GLY A 155 -10.54 22.86 1.66
C GLY A 155 -9.29 23.75 1.70
N GLY A 156 -8.10 23.19 1.74
CA GLY A 156 -6.83 23.91 1.69
C GLY A 156 -6.37 24.24 0.26
N PRO A 157 -5.18 24.83 0.10
CA PRO A 157 -4.65 25.21 -1.20
C PRO A 157 -4.35 24.00 -2.09
N LYS A 158 -4.49 24.22 -3.43
CA LYS A 158 -4.17 23.20 -4.44
C LYS A 158 -2.68 22.92 -4.54
N GLY A 159 -2.35 21.71 -4.98
CA GLY A 159 -0.97 21.33 -5.32
C GLY A 159 -0.04 21.11 -4.14
N VAL A 160 -0.57 21.03 -2.92
CA VAL A 160 0.22 20.68 -1.73
C VAL A 160 0.46 19.19 -1.72
N SER A 161 1.74 18.81 -1.79
CA SER A 161 2.17 17.42 -1.65
C SER A 161 2.24 17.01 -0.19
N GLY A 162 1.94 15.73 0.07
CA GLY A 162 2.04 15.16 1.41
C GLY A 162 2.53 13.71 1.37
N ILE A 163 3.37 13.38 2.32
CA ILE A 163 3.86 12.02 2.60
C ILE A 163 3.97 11.85 4.10
N GLY A 164 3.61 10.70 4.63
CA GLY A 164 3.70 10.43 6.05
C GLY A 164 3.33 9.00 6.39
N PHE A 165 3.39 8.70 7.67
CA PHE A 165 3.04 7.38 8.20
C PHE A 165 2.36 7.49 9.56
N ALA A 166 1.71 6.40 9.94
CA ALA A 166 1.21 6.19 11.29
C ALA A 166 1.73 4.86 11.83
N LEU A 167 1.96 4.79 13.14
CA LEU A 167 2.38 3.59 13.84
C LEU A 167 1.32 3.16 14.87
N GLY A 168 1.29 1.88 15.17
CA GLY A 168 0.49 1.33 16.26
C GLY A 168 1.26 1.42 17.58
N ALA A 169 0.95 2.41 18.43
CA ALA A 169 1.66 2.61 19.68
C ALA A 169 1.56 1.37 20.60
N GLU A 170 0.38 0.77 20.71
CA GLU A 170 0.19 -0.46 21.50
C GLU A 170 0.98 -1.64 20.92
N ARG A 171 1.08 -1.74 19.59
CA ARG A 171 1.89 -2.78 18.94
C ARG A 171 3.37 -2.60 19.23
N LEU A 172 3.84 -1.34 19.21
CA LEU A 172 5.22 -1.02 19.54
C LEU A 172 5.57 -1.39 20.99
N LEU A 173 4.62 -1.24 21.93
CA LEU A 173 4.82 -1.60 23.32
C LEU A 173 4.78 -3.12 23.59
N LEU A 174 4.30 -3.91 22.62
CA LEU A 174 4.25 -5.38 22.70
C LEU A 174 5.49 -6.05 22.08
N THR A 175 6.39 -5.30 21.47
CA THR A 175 7.69 -5.73 20.96
C THR A 175 8.78 -5.53 21.99
#